data_858522b9908927ea48520228edfeeeec
#
_entry.id   858522b9908927ea48520228edfeeeec
#
_cell.length_a   1.000
_cell.length_b   1.000
_cell.length_c   1.000
_cell.angle_alpha   90.00
_cell.angle_beta   90.00
_cell.angle_gamma   90.00
#
_symmetry.space_group_name_H-M   'P 1'
#
loop_
_entity.id
_entity.type
_entity.pdbx_description
1 polymer ?
#
loop_
_entity_poly.entity_id
_entity_poly.type
_entity_poly.pdbx_seq_one_letter_code
_entity_poly.pdbx_strand_id
1 'polypeptide(L)'
;MWPMKTATKTAAALLAAAVTLAPTAHAQDPAQDEVDWTGGRPLPPGTEVPYEPGYASAWKLYDVIRFGDPDFRNIKVQGVRVLGAFEGDSVMCHMNAKGGRNECYLDGKKATKLGWGRGGEVITFDPKVEQFAPQIRSYHELEMKLSSDSGVSLSS
;
A
#
# COMPACT_ATOMS: atom_id res chain seq x y z
N MET A 1 19.77 59.08 60.90
CA MET A 1 18.52 58.75 60.26
C MET A 1 18.76 58.65 58.73
N TRP A 2 18.77 57.49 58.22
CA TRP A 2 19.02 57.23 56.81
C TRP A 2 17.77 56.72 56.17
N PRO A 3 17.27 57.29 55.13
CA PRO A 3 16.18 56.68 54.40
C PRO A 3 16.70 55.59 53.52
N MET A 4 16.24 54.40 53.77
CA MET A 4 16.46 53.24 52.86
C MET A 4 15.77 53.46 51.54
N LYS A 5 16.55 53.55 50.51
CA LYS A 5 16.05 53.46 49.11
C LYS A 5 15.71 52.04 48.82
N THR A 6 14.45 51.73 48.74
CA THR A 6 13.95 50.50 48.21
C THR A 6 14.14 50.48 46.68
N ALA A 7 15.07 49.69 46.22
CA ALA A 7 15.22 49.43 44.81
C ALA A 7 14.17 48.41 44.42
N THR A 8 13.14 48.88 43.77
CA THR A 8 12.20 48.00 43.03
C THR A 8 12.90 47.43 41.86
N LYS A 9 13.25 46.17 41.97
CA LYS A 9 13.67 45.37 40.80
C LYS A 9 12.43 45.03 40.01
N THR A 10 12.21 45.74 38.94
CA THR A 10 11.30 45.34 37.88
C THR A 10 11.89 44.11 37.20
N ALA A 11 11.36 42.96 37.54
CA ALA A 11 11.59 41.75 36.79
C ALA A 11 10.90 41.92 35.43
N ALA A 12 11.66 42.21 34.44
CA ALA A 12 11.20 42.10 33.06
C ALA A 12 10.93 40.60 32.78
N ALA A 13 9.68 40.24 32.83
CA ALA A 13 9.27 38.95 32.35
C ALA A 13 9.49 38.94 30.82
N LEU A 14 10.59 38.37 30.41
CA LEU A 14 10.78 37.93 29.04
C LEU A 14 9.76 36.83 28.79
N LEU A 15 8.62 37.20 28.27
CA LEU A 15 7.75 36.30 27.54
C LEU A 15 8.56 35.83 26.31
N ALA A 16 9.29 34.75 26.49
CA ALA A 16 9.71 33.96 25.37
C ALA A 16 8.43 33.44 24.72
N ALA A 17 7.96 34.16 23.72
CA ALA A 17 7.01 33.59 22.80
C ALA A 17 7.74 32.41 22.16
N ALA A 18 7.53 31.23 22.73
CA ALA A 18 7.81 30.00 22.04
C ALA A 18 6.89 30.03 20.83
N VAL A 19 7.40 30.53 19.74
CA VAL A 19 6.84 30.24 18.43
C VAL A 19 7.06 28.76 18.28
N THR A 20 6.12 27.98 18.78
CA THR A 20 5.95 26.62 18.32
C THR A 20 5.65 26.81 16.87
N LEU A 21 6.68 26.68 16.04
CA LEU A 21 6.50 26.29 14.67
C LEU A 21 5.76 24.97 14.76
N ALA A 22 4.42 25.03 14.77
CA ALA A 22 3.64 23.90 14.43
C ALA A 22 4.28 23.37 13.16
N PRO A 23 4.69 22.09 13.09
CA PRO A 23 5.10 21.53 11.81
C PRO A 23 3.97 21.92 10.89
N THR A 24 4.29 22.74 9.92
CA THR A 24 3.36 23.05 8.86
C THR A 24 2.92 21.69 8.40
N ALA A 25 1.69 21.31 8.75
CA ALA A 25 1.07 20.17 8.12
C ALA A 25 1.30 20.50 6.66
N HIS A 26 2.20 19.76 6.02
CA HIS A 26 2.41 19.90 4.61
C HIS A 26 1.02 19.75 4.07
N ALA A 27 0.46 20.82 3.51
CA ALA A 27 -0.79 20.75 2.80
C ALA A 27 -0.62 19.55 1.89
N GLN A 28 -1.30 18.47 2.23
CA GLN A 28 -1.21 17.25 1.46
C GLN A 28 -1.52 17.71 0.05
N ASP A 29 -0.56 17.50 -0.82
CA ASP A 29 -0.72 17.84 -2.22
C ASP A 29 -2.05 17.21 -2.64
N PRO A 30 -3.05 17.95 -3.11
CA PRO A 30 -4.33 17.38 -3.50
C PRO A 30 -4.20 16.26 -4.53
N ALA A 31 -3.05 16.14 -5.19
CA ALA A 31 -2.67 14.98 -6.00
C ALA A 31 -2.43 13.69 -5.18
N GLN A 32 -2.29 13.77 -3.84
CA GLN A 32 -2.11 12.60 -2.98
C GLN A 32 -3.44 12.04 -2.46
N ASP A 33 -4.52 12.78 -2.61
CA ASP A 33 -5.89 12.32 -2.32
C ASP A 33 -6.55 11.63 -3.51
N GLU A 34 -5.81 11.36 -4.58
CA GLU A 34 -6.33 10.54 -5.65
C GLU A 34 -6.65 9.16 -5.09
N VAL A 35 -7.95 8.87 -5.04
CA VAL A 35 -8.46 7.61 -4.51
C VAL A 35 -7.79 6.47 -5.26
N ASP A 36 -6.92 5.75 -4.55
CA ASP A 36 -6.31 4.56 -5.10
C ASP A 36 -7.36 3.46 -5.22
N TRP A 37 -7.92 3.31 -6.40
CA TRP A 37 -8.93 2.29 -6.73
C TRP A 37 -8.43 0.86 -6.48
N THR A 38 -7.13 0.68 -6.30
CA THR A 38 -6.54 -0.63 -5.98
C THR A 38 -6.48 -0.93 -4.48
N GLY A 39 -6.85 0.04 -3.62
CA GLY A 39 -6.88 -0.09 -2.17
C GLY A 39 -5.51 0.02 -1.50
N GLY A 40 -4.54 0.64 -2.18
CA GLY A 40 -3.21 0.88 -1.61
C GLY A 40 -3.20 1.97 -0.55
N ARG A 41 -2.38 1.78 0.46
CA ARG A 41 -2.14 2.75 1.55
C ARG A 41 -0.74 3.33 1.43
N PRO A 42 -0.51 4.58 1.88
CA PRO A 42 0.83 5.15 1.93
C PRO A 42 1.80 4.26 2.73
N LEU A 43 3.06 4.21 2.31
CA LEU A 43 4.11 3.56 3.08
C LEU A 43 4.34 4.30 4.40
N PRO A 44 4.67 3.59 5.50
CA PRO A 44 5.17 4.22 6.71
C PRO A 44 6.42 5.05 6.42
N PRO A 45 6.62 6.19 7.13
CA PRO A 45 7.84 6.99 7.00
C PRO A 45 9.09 6.13 7.24
N GLY A 46 10.11 6.30 6.40
CA GLY A 46 11.38 5.57 6.52
C GLY A 46 11.36 4.14 5.96
N THR A 47 10.28 3.73 5.28
CA THR A 47 10.25 2.44 4.59
C THR A 47 11.25 2.44 3.45
N GLU A 48 12.16 1.46 3.43
CA GLU A 48 13.06 1.25 2.31
C GLU A 48 12.30 0.67 1.12
N VAL A 49 12.56 1.23 -0.06
CA VAL A 49 11.97 0.78 -1.32
C VAL A 49 13.07 0.21 -2.23
N PRO A 50 12.75 -0.76 -3.10
CA PRO A 50 13.75 -1.39 -3.98
C PRO A 50 14.42 -0.42 -4.95
N TYR A 51 13.71 0.61 -5.35
CA TYR A 51 14.20 1.70 -6.21
C TYR A 51 13.30 2.93 -6.06
N GLU A 52 13.82 4.10 -6.41
CA GLU A 52 13.04 5.33 -6.41
C GLU A 52 11.93 5.28 -7.47
N PRO A 53 10.68 5.58 -7.10
CA PRO A 53 9.59 5.60 -8.06
C PRO A 53 9.78 6.73 -9.06
N GLY A 54 9.47 6.45 -10.32
CA GLY A 54 9.44 7.47 -11.35
C GLY A 54 8.22 8.40 -11.22
N TYR A 55 8.17 9.42 -12.09
CA TYR A 55 7.04 10.35 -12.16
C TYR A 55 5.72 9.59 -12.35
N ALA A 56 4.70 9.97 -11.58
CA ALA A 56 3.36 9.37 -11.58
C ALA A 56 3.35 7.88 -11.24
N SER A 57 4.35 7.40 -10.50
CA SER A 57 4.37 6.05 -9.93
C SER A 57 4.69 6.13 -8.45
N ALA A 58 4.28 5.13 -7.69
CA ALA A 58 4.46 5.11 -6.25
C ALA A 58 4.55 3.69 -5.69
N TRP A 59 5.23 3.56 -4.57
CA TRP A 59 5.17 2.39 -3.71
C TRP A 59 4.05 2.57 -2.70
N LYS A 60 3.22 1.55 -2.54
CA LYS A 60 2.11 1.53 -1.59
C LYS A 60 2.02 0.18 -0.89
N LEU A 61 1.37 0.15 0.28
CA LEU A 61 1.00 -1.07 0.97
C LEU A 61 -0.39 -1.52 0.54
N TYR A 62 -0.54 -2.81 0.32
CA TYR A 62 -1.80 -3.46 -0.01
C TYR A 62 -2.12 -4.55 0.99
N ASP A 63 -3.38 -4.65 1.38
CA ASP A 63 -3.85 -5.74 2.20
C ASP A 63 -3.74 -7.06 1.46
N VAL A 64 -3.42 -8.11 2.20
CA VAL A 64 -3.27 -9.46 1.66
C VAL A 64 -4.57 -10.23 1.84
N ILE A 65 -5.02 -10.85 0.75
CA ILE A 65 -6.12 -11.78 0.73
C ILE A 65 -5.52 -13.17 0.48
N ARG A 66 -5.66 -14.06 1.45
CA ARG A 66 -5.04 -15.40 1.40
C ARG A 66 -5.92 -16.38 0.64
N PHE A 67 -5.30 -17.37 0.07
CA PHE A 67 -6.02 -18.50 -0.49
C PHE A 67 -6.85 -19.21 0.61
N GLY A 68 -8.13 -19.47 0.31
CA GLY A 68 -9.08 -19.99 1.28
C GLY A 68 -9.94 -18.91 1.95
N ASP A 69 -9.56 -17.64 1.85
CA ASP A 69 -10.42 -16.54 2.24
C ASP A 69 -11.62 -16.44 1.27
N PRO A 70 -12.85 -16.23 1.76
CA PRO A 70 -14.03 -16.02 0.91
C PRO A 70 -13.85 -14.92 -0.14
N ASP A 71 -13.06 -13.90 0.20
CA ASP A 71 -12.81 -12.75 -0.67
C ASP A 71 -11.74 -13.00 -1.73
N PHE A 72 -11.05 -14.14 -1.71
CA PHE A 72 -9.97 -14.43 -2.65
C PHE A 72 -10.43 -14.38 -4.12
N ARG A 73 -11.66 -14.77 -4.39
CA ARG A 73 -12.28 -14.76 -5.73
C ARG A 73 -13.23 -13.60 -5.96
N ASN A 74 -13.34 -12.69 -5.01
CA ASN A 74 -14.25 -11.55 -5.08
C ASN A 74 -13.52 -10.32 -5.62
N ILE A 75 -13.71 -10.00 -6.90
CA ILE A 75 -13.06 -8.85 -7.54
C ILE A 75 -13.46 -7.49 -6.94
N LYS A 76 -14.56 -7.43 -6.21
CA LYS A 76 -14.99 -6.19 -5.55
C LYS A 76 -14.19 -5.87 -4.30
N VAL A 77 -13.51 -6.86 -3.73
CA VAL A 77 -12.64 -6.68 -2.57
C VAL A 77 -11.24 -6.33 -3.06
N GLN A 78 -10.79 -5.15 -2.67
CA GLN A 78 -9.47 -4.66 -3.01
C GLN A 78 -8.40 -5.35 -2.17
N GLY A 79 -7.25 -5.60 -2.75
CA GLY A 79 -6.13 -6.25 -2.10
C GLY A 79 -5.30 -7.08 -3.06
N VAL A 80 -4.26 -7.69 -2.51
CA VAL A 80 -3.36 -8.57 -3.27
C VAL A 80 -3.63 -10.01 -2.87
N ARG A 81 -3.95 -10.85 -3.86
CA ARG A 81 -4.19 -12.28 -3.65
C ARG A 81 -2.84 -12.99 -3.58
N VAL A 82 -2.57 -13.62 -2.45
CA VAL A 82 -1.32 -14.35 -2.22
C VAL A 82 -1.60 -15.83 -2.07
N LEU A 83 -0.88 -16.64 -2.85
CA LEU A 83 -0.94 -18.08 -2.80
C LEU A 83 0.30 -18.62 -2.06
N GLY A 84 0.09 -19.62 -1.22
CA GLY A 84 1.17 -20.24 -0.43
C GLY A 84 1.41 -19.56 0.90
N ALA A 85 2.51 -19.93 1.55
CA ALA A 85 2.87 -19.41 2.86
C ALA A 85 3.22 -17.90 2.78
N PHE A 86 2.58 -17.13 3.63
CA PHE A 86 2.81 -15.70 3.77
C PHE A 86 2.56 -15.28 5.22
N GLU A 87 3.54 -14.61 5.81
CA GLU A 87 3.42 -14.03 7.14
C GLU A 87 3.23 -12.52 7.01
N GLY A 88 2.22 -12.00 7.67
CA GLY A 88 1.86 -10.58 7.62
C GLY A 88 0.49 -10.32 6.98
N ASP A 89 0.03 -9.08 7.06
CA ASP A 89 -1.29 -8.67 6.58
C ASP A 89 -1.23 -7.73 5.37
N SER A 90 -0.03 -7.29 5.01
CA SER A 90 0.16 -6.37 3.89
C SER A 90 1.46 -6.65 3.13
N VAL A 91 1.50 -6.20 1.91
CA VAL A 91 2.64 -6.31 1.01
C VAL A 91 2.87 -4.97 0.30
N MET A 92 4.12 -4.64 0.08
CA MET A 92 4.51 -3.43 -0.64
C MET A 92 4.52 -3.69 -2.13
N CYS A 93 3.77 -2.91 -2.90
CA CYS A 93 3.73 -3.01 -4.35
C CYS A 93 3.99 -1.66 -5.02
N HIS A 94 4.63 -1.71 -6.16
CA HIS A 94 4.82 -0.56 -7.04
C HIS A 94 3.61 -0.37 -7.94
N MET A 95 3.06 0.84 -7.92
CA MET A 95 1.98 1.27 -8.79
C MET A 95 2.52 2.04 -9.98
N ASN A 96 2.11 1.71 -11.18
CA ASN A 96 2.46 2.48 -12.36
C ASN A 96 1.54 3.69 -12.56
N ALA A 97 1.90 4.58 -13.49
CA ALA A 97 1.15 5.78 -13.82
C ALA A 97 -0.31 5.53 -14.31
N LYS A 98 -0.63 4.30 -14.68
CA LYS A 98 -1.97 3.88 -15.12
C LYS A 98 -2.80 3.26 -13.99
N GLY A 99 -2.29 3.28 -12.76
CA GLY A 99 -2.96 2.72 -11.59
C GLY A 99 -2.86 1.20 -11.46
N GLY A 100 -2.07 0.54 -12.32
CA GLY A 100 -1.83 -0.90 -12.22
C GLY A 100 -0.66 -1.23 -11.31
N ARG A 101 -0.74 -2.36 -10.60
CA ARG A 101 0.39 -2.89 -9.83
C ARG A 101 1.38 -3.56 -10.79
N ASN A 102 2.62 -3.12 -10.75
CA ASN A 102 3.68 -3.70 -11.57
C ASN A 102 4.34 -4.88 -10.89
N GLU A 103 4.74 -4.70 -9.65
CA GLU A 103 5.52 -5.67 -8.89
C GLU A 103 5.33 -5.47 -7.39
N CYS A 104 5.44 -6.56 -6.65
CA CYS A 104 5.29 -6.56 -5.20
C CYS A 104 6.53 -7.15 -4.56
N TYR A 105 6.85 -6.65 -3.35
CA TYR A 105 8.02 -7.05 -2.57
C TYR A 105 7.64 -7.32 -1.12
N LEU A 106 8.29 -8.31 -0.55
CA LEU A 106 8.26 -8.61 0.87
C LEU A 106 9.70 -8.79 1.35
N ASP A 107 10.14 -7.98 2.32
CA ASP A 107 11.49 -8.02 2.89
C ASP A 107 12.60 -8.08 1.82
N GLY A 108 12.47 -7.26 0.78
CA GLY A 108 13.40 -7.19 -0.34
C GLY A 108 13.27 -8.32 -1.38
N LYS A 109 12.40 -9.31 -1.15
CA LYS A 109 12.12 -10.38 -2.12
C LYS A 109 10.98 -9.98 -3.03
N LYS A 110 11.20 -10.07 -4.34
CA LYS A 110 10.18 -9.85 -5.35
C LYS A 110 9.20 -11.02 -5.42
N ALA A 111 7.92 -10.71 -5.50
CA ALA A 111 6.88 -11.71 -5.72
C ALA A 111 6.94 -12.31 -7.12
N THR A 112 6.60 -13.58 -7.20
CA THR A 112 6.34 -14.26 -8.48
C THR A 112 4.88 -14.11 -8.86
N LYS A 113 4.61 -13.64 -10.07
CA LYS A 113 3.24 -13.50 -10.61
C LYS A 113 2.72 -14.86 -11.08
N LEU A 114 1.53 -15.21 -10.63
CA LEU A 114 0.87 -16.48 -10.93
C LEU A 114 -0.30 -16.35 -11.92
N GLY A 115 -0.54 -15.15 -12.45
CA GLY A 115 -1.60 -14.85 -13.39
C GLY A 115 -2.80 -14.15 -12.77
N TRP A 116 -3.88 -14.06 -13.56
CA TRP A 116 -5.13 -13.41 -13.18
C TRP A 116 -6.22 -14.45 -12.93
N GLY A 117 -6.59 -14.61 -11.68
CA GLY A 117 -7.77 -15.37 -11.30
C GLY A 117 -9.03 -14.49 -11.24
N ARG A 118 -10.14 -15.06 -10.82
CA ARG A 118 -11.44 -14.37 -10.72
C ARG A 118 -11.41 -13.16 -9.79
N GLY A 119 -10.56 -13.17 -8.78
CA GLY A 119 -10.41 -12.06 -7.82
C GLY A 119 -9.39 -11.01 -8.24
N GLY A 120 -8.71 -11.17 -9.36
CA GLY A 120 -7.63 -10.31 -9.84
C GLY A 120 -6.27 -11.01 -9.89
N GLU A 121 -5.20 -10.22 -9.90
CA GLU A 121 -3.83 -10.75 -9.96
C GLU A 121 -3.49 -11.57 -8.72
N VAL A 122 -2.89 -12.74 -8.95
CA VAL A 122 -2.41 -13.65 -7.90
C VAL A 122 -0.89 -13.70 -7.92
N ILE A 123 -0.29 -13.57 -6.75
CA ILE A 123 1.17 -13.62 -6.57
C ILE A 123 1.56 -14.63 -5.51
N THR A 124 2.83 -14.96 -5.44
CA THR A 124 3.41 -15.75 -4.35
C THR A 124 4.80 -15.27 -3.97
N PHE A 125 5.13 -15.49 -2.71
CA PHE A 125 6.48 -15.39 -2.15
C PHE A 125 7.01 -16.75 -1.70
N ASP A 126 6.20 -17.79 -1.83
CA ASP A 126 6.52 -19.15 -1.38
C ASP A 126 7.26 -19.91 -2.48
N PRO A 127 8.54 -20.33 -2.24
CA PRO A 127 9.30 -21.08 -3.24
C PRO A 127 8.65 -22.40 -3.65
N LYS A 128 7.87 -23.02 -2.76
CA LYS A 128 7.12 -24.25 -3.07
C LYS A 128 6.02 -24.01 -4.09
N VAL A 129 5.44 -22.81 -4.09
CA VAL A 129 4.42 -22.41 -5.06
C VAL A 129 5.07 -21.91 -6.34
N GLU A 130 6.17 -21.16 -6.22
CA GLU A 130 6.90 -20.61 -7.38
C GLU A 130 7.29 -21.69 -8.42
N GLN A 131 7.71 -22.86 -7.96
CA GLN A 131 8.06 -23.96 -8.85
C GLN A 131 6.91 -24.45 -9.75
N PHE A 132 5.66 -24.17 -9.35
CA PHE A 132 4.46 -24.52 -10.10
C PHE A 132 3.85 -23.31 -10.84
N ALA A 133 4.55 -22.18 -10.88
CA ALA A 133 4.04 -20.95 -11.46
C ALA A 133 3.53 -21.12 -12.92
N PRO A 134 4.20 -21.85 -13.83
CA PRO A 134 3.69 -22.07 -15.17
C PRO A 134 2.34 -22.80 -15.20
N GLN A 135 2.18 -23.84 -14.39
CA GLN A 135 0.95 -24.61 -14.29
C GLN A 135 -0.19 -23.79 -13.71
N ILE A 136 0.10 -22.99 -12.68
CA ILE A 136 -0.89 -22.12 -12.03
C ILE A 136 -1.33 -21.03 -13.00
N ARG A 137 -0.43 -20.44 -13.78
CA ARG A 137 -0.80 -19.46 -14.83
C ARG A 137 -1.73 -20.09 -15.87
N SER A 138 -1.40 -21.26 -16.35
CA SER A 138 -2.25 -21.99 -17.31
C SER A 138 -3.63 -22.29 -16.73
N TYR A 139 -3.71 -22.66 -15.45
CA TYR A 139 -4.98 -22.85 -14.76
C TYR A 139 -5.80 -21.56 -14.71
N HIS A 140 -5.19 -20.44 -14.34
CA HIS A 140 -5.89 -19.15 -14.27
C HIS A 140 -6.36 -18.68 -15.66
N GLU A 141 -5.55 -18.87 -16.70
CA GLU A 141 -5.94 -18.58 -18.08
C GLU A 141 -7.17 -19.39 -18.51
N LEU A 142 -7.19 -20.68 -18.17
CA LEU A 142 -8.34 -21.54 -18.43
C LEU A 142 -9.57 -21.09 -17.62
N GLU A 143 -9.39 -20.79 -16.32
CA GLU A 143 -10.47 -20.29 -15.46
C GLU A 143 -11.10 -19.02 -16.03
N MET A 144 -10.29 -18.10 -16.52
CA MET A 144 -10.76 -16.83 -17.10
C MET A 144 -11.47 -17.05 -18.43
N LYS A 145 -10.99 -17.95 -19.28
CA LYS A 145 -11.66 -18.33 -20.52
C LYS A 145 -13.04 -18.94 -20.26
N LEU A 146 -13.12 -19.90 -19.34
CA LEU A 146 -14.39 -20.53 -18.98
C LEU A 146 -15.37 -19.55 -18.35
N SER A 147 -14.86 -18.54 -17.60
CA SER A 147 -15.70 -17.50 -17.00
C SER A 147 -16.24 -16.53 -18.04
N SER A 148 -15.50 -16.21 -19.10
CA SER A 148 -15.97 -15.37 -20.19
C SER A 148 -16.96 -16.12 -21.09
N ASP A 149 -16.77 -17.42 -21.32
CA ASP A 149 -17.69 -18.23 -22.12
C ASP A 149 -19.02 -18.51 -21.38
N SER A 150 -19.00 -18.64 -20.06
CA SER A 150 -20.21 -18.77 -19.24
C SER A 150 -20.92 -17.44 -19.01
N GLY A 151 -20.35 -16.32 -19.40
CA GLY A 151 -20.97 -14.98 -19.43
C GLY A 151 -22.01 -14.84 -20.56
N VAL A 152 -22.30 -15.89 -21.32
CA VAL A 152 -23.41 -15.96 -22.22
C VAL A 152 -24.70 -16.09 -21.40
N SER A 153 -25.28 -14.92 -21.09
CA SER A 153 -26.71 -14.72 -20.99
C SER A 153 -27.49 -15.69 -20.09
N LEU A 154 -27.51 -15.44 -18.79
CA LEU A 154 -28.72 -15.66 -18.00
C LEU A 154 -29.40 -14.31 -17.72
N SER A 155 -29.69 -13.54 -18.75
CA SER A 155 -30.73 -12.52 -18.75
C SER A 155 -31.97 -13.12 -19.41
N SER A 156 -32.78 -13.71 -18.58
CA SER A 156 -34.19 -13.97 -18.87
C SER A 156 -34.99 -13.31 -17.79
#